data_417d81308985ff16eac9277be077250a
#
_entry.id   417d81308985ff16eac9277be077250a
#
_cell.length_a   1.000
_cell.length_b   1.000
_cell.length_c   1.000
_cell.angle_alpha   90.00
_cell.angle_beta   90.00
_cell.angle_gamma   90.00
#
_symmetry.space_group_name_H-M   'P 1'
#
loop_
_entity.id
_entity.type
_entity.pdbx_description
1 polymer ?
#
loop_
_entity_poly.entity_id
_entity_poly.type
_entity_poly.pdbx_seq_one_letter_code
_entity_poly.pdbx_strand_id
1 'polypeptide(L)'
;MILDVIVEDKLKRLPEHKKRISEEEMTRLAIESHRVSHSFYDALAKDGLSIISEFKKASPSHGNMNNKITLEERIKQYGESADAISCLTEEDHFKGSTEYLKQIRQMTDLPIIRKDFIIDPYQVYEAKVIGADAVLLIAAILDDSRFKELYDLAYSLGLDVLCEVHNEEEMQRMLNLDVKIIGINNRNLKTFEVDLDTTKKLADMVTPEMRKAGKLLVSESGVADTDDIKVLAKSGADALL
;
A
#
# COMPACT_ATOMS: atom_id res chain seq x y z
N MET A 1 -12.04 16.77 4.54
CA MET A 1 -10.57 16.49 4.67
C MET A 1 -9.99 16.18 3.30
N ILE A 2 -8.65 16.10 3.15
CA ILE A 2 -8.07 15.75 1.84
C ILE A 2 -8.53 14.35 1.37
N LEU A 3 -8.66 13.41 2.30
CA LEU A 3 -9.16 12.07 2.00
C LEU A 3 -10.56 12.09 1.38
N ASP A 4 -11.47 12.90 1.90
CA ASP A 4 -12.83 13.00 1.38
C ASP A 4 -12.82 13.47 -0.07
N VAL A 5 -11.98 14.47 -0.37
CA VAL A 5 -11.82 15.00 -1.75
C VAL A 5 -11.29 13.92 -2.69
N ILE A 6 -10.25 13.18 -2.25
CA ILE A 6 -9.66 12.10 -3.07
C ILE A 6 -10.67 10.98 -3.31
N VAL A 7 -11.43 10.58 -2.27
CA VAL A 7 -12.48 9.56 -2.39
C VAL A 7 -13.60 10.03 -3.33
N GLU A 8 -14.04 11.30 -3.21
CA GLU A 8 -15.05 11.85 -4.12
C GLU A 8 -14.58 11.87 -5.58
N ASP A 9 -13.34 12.25 -5.83
CA ASP A 9 -12.77 12.24 -7.18
C ASP A 9 -12.60 10.81 -7.71
N LYS A 10 -12.21 9.85 -6.85
CA LYS A 10 -12.18 8.44 -7.19
C LYS A 10 -13.56 7.89 -7.55
N LEU A 11 -14.61 8.26 -6.80
CA LEU A 11 -16.00 7.88 -7.10
C LEU A 11 -16.49 8.43 -8.46
N LYS A 12 -16.04 9.64 -8.85
CA LYS A 12 -16.34 10.22 -10.17
C LYS A 12 -15.58 9.51 -11.30
N ARG A 13 -14.35 9.09 -11.05
CA ARG A 13 -13.47 8.46 -12.05
C ARG A 13 -13.79 6.98 -12.29
N LEU A 14 -14.18 6.26 -11.27
CA LEU A 14 -14.43 4.82 -11.33
C LEU A 14 -15.46 4.40 -12.42
N PRO A 15 -16.58 5.13 -12.65
CA PRO A 15 -17.48 4.85 -13.76
C PRO A 15 -16.82 4.94 -15.14
N GLU A 16 -15.84 5.82 -15.33
CA GLU A 16 -15.10 5.93 -16.60
C GLU A 16 -14.16 4.74 -16.80
N HIS A 17 -13.55 4.22 -15.73
CA HIS A 17 -12.78 2.97 -15.79
C HIS A 17 -13.67 1.79 -16.15
N LYS A 18 -14.85 1.66 -15.50
CA LYS A 18 -15.84 0.60 -15.77
C LYS A 18 -16.46 0.69 -17.18
N LYS A 19 -16.44 1.87 -17.83
CA LYS A 19 -16.82 2.00 -19.24
C LYS A 19 -15.76 1.48 -20.20
N ARG A 20 -14.47 1.60 -19.86
CA ARG A 20 -13.34 1.12 -20.70
C ARG A 20 -13.25 -0.40 -20.66
N ILE A 21 -13.33 -0.98 -19.48
CA ILE A 21 -13.39 -2.42 -19.23
C ILE A 21 -14.52 -2.63 -18.23
N SER A 22 -15.56 -3.38 -18.61
CA SER A 22 -16.71 -3.59 -17.72
C SER A 22 -16.29 -4.35 -16.45
N GLU A 23 -17.09 -4.25 -15.41
CA GLU A 23 -16.85 -4.96 -14.16
C GLU A 23 -16.82 -6.49 -14.35
N GLU A 24 -17.73 -6.99 -15.18
CA GLU A 24 -17.78 -8.42 -15.53
C GLU A 24 -16.51 -8.86 -16.25
N GLU A 25 -16.05 -8.08 -17.22
CA GLU A 25 -14.83 -8.39 -17.96
C GLU A 25 -13.59 -8.27 -17.08
N MET A 26 -13.51 -7.25 -16.21
CA MET A 26 -12.37 -7.09 -15.27
C MET A 26 -12.32 -8.26 -14.28
N THR A 27 -13.48 -8.67 -13.76
CA THR A 27 -13.62 -9.84 -12.88
C THR A 27 -13.16 -11.11 -13.58
N ARG A 28 -13.62 -11.33 -14.83
CA ARG A 28 -13.22 -12.49 -15.65
C ARG A 28 -11.70 -12.52 -15.85
N LEU A 29 -11.12 -11.40 -16.27
CA LEU A 29 -9.67 -11.29 -16.50
C LEU A 29 -8.85 -11.59 -15.24
N ALA A 30 -9.31 -11.12 -14.07
CA ALA A 30 -8.64 -11.36 -12.80
C ALA A 30 -8.70 -12.83 -12.39
N ILE A 31 -9.86 -13.47 -12.53
CA ILE A 31 -10.10 -14.89 -12.17
C ILE A 31 -9.33 -15.82 -13.13
N GLU A 32 -9.32 -15.52 -14.42
CA GLU A 32 -8.61 -16.30 -15.45
C GLU A 32 -7.11 -16.03 -15.45
N SER A 33 -6.63 -15.06 -14.67
CA SER A 33 -5.20 -14.76 -14.60
C SER A 33 -4.41 -15.91 -13.96
N HIS A 34 -3.54 -16.53 -14.73
CA HIS A 34 -2.62 -17.56 -14.24
C HIS A 34 -1.35 -16.99 -13.59
N ARG A 35 -1.24 -15.66 -13.46
CA ARG A 35 -0.09 -15.04 -12.82
C ARG A 35 -0.05 -15.41 -11.33
N VAL A 36 1.03 -16.04 -10.91
CA VAL A 36 1.33 -16.24 -9.50
C VAL A 36 1.91 -14.93 -8.96
N SER A 37 1.29 -14.40 -7.91
CA SER A 37 1.78 -13.19 -7.24
C SER A 37 3.08 -13.51 -6.47
N HIS A 38 4.01 -12.56 -6.44
CA HIS A 38 5.12 -12.62 -5.50
C HIS A 38 4.59 -12.29 -4.11
N SER A 39 5.02 -13.03 -3.10
CA SER A 39 4.55 -12.77 -1.73
C SER A 39 5.11 -11.47 -1.19
N PHE A 40 4.25 -10.48 -1.04
CA PHE A 40 4.58 -9.21 -0.38
C PHE A 40 4.81 -9.44 1.11
N TYR A 41 4.00 -10.32 1.72
CA TYR A 41 4.17 -10.72 3.11
C TYR A 41 5.55 -11.32 3.37
N ASP A 42 5.99 -12.33 2.59
CA ASP A 42 7.28 -12.99 2.80
C ASP A 42 8.46 -12.05 2.56
N ALA A 43 8.31 -11.09 1.65
CA ALA A 43 9.33 -10.06 1.42
C ALA A 43 9.54 -9.16 2.64
N LEU A 44 8.48 -8.91 3.42
CA LEU A 44 8.53 -8.08 4.63
C LEU A 44 8.81 -8.88 5.91
N ALA A 45 8.57 -10.20 5.91
CA ALA A 45 8.74 -11.08 7.07
C ALA A 45 10.19 -11.58 7.25
N LYS A 46 11.14 -11.05 6.50
CA LYS A 46 12.56 -11.41 6.59
C LYS A 46 13.17 -10.97 7.92
N ASP A 47 14.29 -11.61 8.29
CA ASP A 47 15.08 -11.13 9.42
C ASP A 47 15.64 -9.73 9.13
N GLY A 48 15.45 -8.82 10.07
CA GLY A 48 15.86 -7.43 9.97
C GLY A 48 14.74 -6.50 9.53
N LEU A 49 15.09 -5.33 9.04
CA LEU A 49 14.16 -4.28 8.61
C LEU A 49 14.07 -4.27 7.08
N SER A 50 12.89 -4.53 6.56
CA SER A 50 12.63 -4.51 5.11
C SER A 50 12.34 -3.10 4.61
N ILE A 51 12.67 -2.83 3.35
CA ILE A 51 12.48 -1.52 2.70
C ILE A 51 11.49 -1.67 1.54
N ILE A 52 10.45 -0.84 1.56
CA ILE A 52 9.50 -0.68 0.46
C ILE A 52 9.83 0.63 -0.25
N SER A 53 10.38 0.58 -1.45
CA SER A 53 10.69 1.78 -2.23
C SER A 53 9.50 2.27 -3.01
N GLU A 54 9.16 3.57 -2.87
CA GLU A 54 7.98 4.14 -3.49
C GLU A 54 8.27 4.85 -4.81
N PHE A 55 7.55 4.44 -5.87
CA PHE A 55 7.50 5.15 -7.13
C PHE A 55 6.28 6.07 -7.18
N LYS A 56 6.54 7.38 -7.20
CA LYS A 56 5.51 8.43 -7.36
C LYS A 56 6.02 9.60 -8.18
N LYS A 57 5.11 10.29 -8.87
CA LYS A 57 5.42 11.49 -9.68
C LYS A 57 5.01 12.80 -9.04
N ALA A 58 4.06 12.75 -8.13
CA ALA A 58 3.60 13.91 -7.37
C ALA A 58 3.01 13.49 -6.02
N SER A 59 2.83 14.45 -5.13
CA SER A 59 2.02 14.27 -3.91
C SER A 59 1.38 15.60 -3.51
N PRO A 60 0.24 15.62 -2.77
CA PRO A 60 -0.39 16.85 -2.29
C PRO A 60 0.55 17.70 -1.42
N SER A 61 1.48 17.08 -0.70
CA SER A 61 2.41 17.77 0.22
C SER A 61 3.67 18.32 -0.45
N HIS A 62 4.12 17.76 -1.60
CA HIS A 62 5.39 18.13 -2.25
C HIS A 62 5.23 18.59 -3.71
N GLY A 63 3.99 18.52 -4.27
CA GLY A 63 3.76 18.83 -5.67
C GLY A 63 4.45 17.88 -6.65
N ASN A 64 4.85 18.38 -7.82
CA ASN A 64 5.52 17.57 -8.84
C ASN A 64 6.95 17.20 -8.43
N MET A 65 7.28 15.93 -8.54
CA MET A 65 8.63 15.43 -8.30
C MET A 65 9.41 15.40 -9.61
N ASN A 66 10.48 16.20 -9.67
CA ASN A 66 11.34 16.30 -10.87
C ASN A 66 12.27 15.08 -10.91
N ASN A 67 11.95 14.09 -11.72
CA ASN A 67 12.76 12.88 -11.87
C ASN A 67 13.85 13.13 -12.93
N LYS A 68 15.11 13.20 -12.49
CA LYS A 68 16.28 13.32 -13.38
C LYS A 68 16.72 11.98 -14.00
N ILE A 69 16.18 10.86 -13.53
CA ILE A 69 16.52 9.49 -13.97
C ILE A 69 15.31 8.82 -14.63
N THR A 70 15.56 7.89 -15.53
CA THR A 70 14.50 7.13 -16.20
C THR A 70 13.78 6.17 -15.24
N LEU A 71 12.63 5.63 -15.67
CA LEU A 71 11.93 4.60 -14.90
C LEU A 71 12.82 3.36 -14.73
N GLU A 72 13.47 2.92 -15.79
CA GLU A 72 14.34 1.74 -15.81
C GLU A 72 15.51 1.89 -14.81
N GLU A 73 16.18 3.06 -14.83
CA GLU A 73 17.28 3.34 -13.90
C GLU A 73 16.80 3.32 -12.45
N ARG A 74 15.60 3.86 -12.19
CA ARG A 74 15.00 3.87 -10.86
C ARG A 74 14.66 2.47 -10.38
N ILE A 75 14.02 1.66 -11.23
CA ILE A 75 13.64 0.29 -10.86
C ILE A 75 14.89 -0.59 -10.66
N LYS A 76 15.94 -0.36 -11.44
CA LYS A 76 17.24 -1.01 -11.20
C LYS A 76 17.79 -0.67 -9.81
N GLN A 77 17.77 0.61 -9.41
CA GLN A 77 18.21 1.03 -8.06
C GLN A 77 17.36 0.39 -6.96
N TYR A 78 16.04 0.29 -7.18
CA TYR A 78 15.16 -0.40 -6.22
C TYR A 78 15.49 -1.88 -6.10
N GLY A 79 15.80 -2.55 -7.21
CA GLY A 79 16.25 -3.95 -7.20
C GLY A 79 17.53 -4.22 -6.41
N GLU A 80 18.38 -3.18 -6.20
CA GLU A 80 19.61 -3.27 -5.43
C GLU A 80 19.43 -2.94 -3.94
N SER A 81 18.32 -2.32 -3.54
CA SER A 81 18.19 -1.70 -2.20
C SER A 81 16.83 -1.90 -1.52
N ALA A 82 15.85 -2.47 -2.19
CA ALA A 82 14.52 -2.67 -1.64
C ALA A 82 14.09 -4.13 -1.64
N ASP A 83 13.16 -4.47 -0.75
CA ASP A 83 12.51 -5.78 -0.65
C ASP A 83 11.18 -5.82 -1.38
N ALA A 84 10.54 -4.65 -1.56
CA ALA A 84 9.30 -4.49 -2.30
C ALA A 84 9.20 -3.09 -2.93
N ILE A 85 8.27 -2.91 -3.87
CA ILE A 85 8.01 -1.64 -4.53
C ILE A 85 6.58 -1.19 -4.24
N SER A 86 6.41 0.07 -3.85
CA SER A 86 5.13 0.77 -3.81
C SER A 86 4.96 1.58 -5.09
N CYS A 87 3.88 1.34 -5.84
CA CYS A 87 3.59 2.08 -7.07
C CYS A 87 2.29 2.87 -6.92
N LEU A 88 2.38 4.20 -6.95
CA LEU A 88 1.21 5.07 -6.96
C LEU A 88 0.45 4.92 -8.28
N THR A 89 -0.85 4.56 -8.18
CA THR A 89 -1.75 4.50 -9.34
C THR A 89 -2.88 5.52 -9.27
N GLU A 90 -2.98 6.30 -8.19
CA GLU A 90 -3.93 7.40 -8.06
C GLU A 90 -3.58 8.54 -9.05
N GLU A 91 -4.53 8.92 -9.91
CA GLU A 91 -4.27 9.73 -11.11
C GLU A 91 -4.36 11.23 -10.86
N ASP A 92 -5.30 11.69 -10.02
CA ASP A 92 -5.66 13.11 -9.88
C ASP A 92 -4.68 13.89 -9.00
N HIS A 93 -4.37 13.34 -7.83
CA HIS A 93 -3.59 14.01 -6.78
C HIS A 93 -2.12 13.58 -6.73
N PHE A 94 -1.82 12.34 -7.15
CA PHE A 94 -0.46 11.77 -7.13
C PHE A 94 0.14 11.62 -8.52
N LYS A 95 -0.62 11.91 -9.59
CA LYS A 95 -0.22 11.72 -11.00
C LYS A 95 0.29 10.30 -11.28
N GLY A 96 -0.31 9.34 -10.56
CA GLY A 96 -0.07 7.93 -10.74
C GLY A 96 -0.75 7.39 -12.01
N SER A 97 -0.52 6.13 -12.30
CA SER A 97 -1.17 5.42 -13.39
C SER A 97 -1.02 3.91 -13.22
N THR A 98 -2.05 3.15 -13.57
CA THR A 98 -1.99 1.69 -13.68
C THR A 98 -0.94 1.25 -14.71
N GLU A 99 -0.68 2.11 -15.71
CA GLU A 99 0.33 1.84 -16.74
C GLU A 99 1.76 1.84 -16.18
N TYR A 100 2.08 2.68 -15.18
CA TYR A 100 3.37 2.61 -14.51
C TYR A 100 3.56 1.29 -13.78
N LEU A 101 2.54 0.78 -13.11
CA LEU A 101 2.62 -0.51 -12.43
C LEU A 101 2.88 -1.65 -13.42
N LYS A 102 2.19 -1.67 -14.56
CA LYS A 102 2.41 -2.65 -15.63
C LYS A 102 3.85 -2.59 -16.16
N GLN A 103 4.39 -1.39 -16.40
CA GLN A 103 5.77 -1.21 -16.86
C GLN A 103 6.77 -1.69 -15.80
N ILE A 104 6.58 -1.31 -14.54
CA ILE A 104 7.44 -1.73 -13.43
C ILE A 104 7.42 -3.25 -13.31
N ARG A 105 6.25 -3.90 -13.40
CA ARG A 105 6.13 -5.36 -13.33
C ARG A 105 6.97 -6.10 -14.38
N GLN A 106 7.20 -5.49 -15.55
CA GLN A 106 8.04 -6.08 -16.61
C GLN A 106 9.55 -5.93 -16.34
N MET A 107 9.96 -5.11 -15.37
CA MET A 107 11.35 -4.76 -15.08
C MET A 107 11.91 -5.42 -13.82
N THR A 108 11.06 -6.06 -12.99
CA THR A 108 11.48 -6.58 -11.68
C THR A 108 10.64 -7.76 -11.24
N ASP A 109 11.24 -8.62 -10.42
CA ASP A 109 10.55 -9.71 -9.71
C ASP A 109 10.24 -9.34 -8.24
N LEU A 110 10.59 -8.13 -7.79
CA LEU A 110 10.20 -7.66 -6.47
C LEU A 110 8.67 -7.59 -6.35
N PRO A 111 8.08 -7.91 -5.19
CA PRO A 111 6.65 -7.71 -4.96
C PRO A 111 6.28 -6.24 -5.14
N ILE A 112 5.14 -5.98 -5.80
CA ILE A 112 4.64 -4.63 -6.06
C ILE A 112 3.31 -4.43 -5.37
N ILE A 113 3.22 -3.44 -4.48
CA ILE A 113 1.94 -2.98 -3.95
C ILE A 113 1.34 -1.89 -4.83
N ARG A 114 0.05 -2.05 -5.20
CA ARG A 114 -0.74 -0.97 -5.76
C ARG A 114 -1.10 0.02 -4.67
N LYS A 115 -0.48 1.20 -4.69
CA LYS A 115 -0.81 2.29 -3.76
C LYS A 115 -1.85 3.20 -4.39
N ASP A 116 -3.09 3.07 -3.94
CA ASP A 116 -4.27 3.78 -4.45
C ASP A 116 -5.32 3.86 -3.33
N PHE A 117 -6.36 4.67 -3.52
CA PHE A 117 -7.54 4.73 -2.65
C PHE A 117 -8.56 3.69 -3.16
N ILE A 118 -8.47 2.48 -2.62
CA ILE A 118 -9.31 1.36 -3.02
C ILE A 118 -10.59 1.38 -2.21
N ILE A 119 -11.73 1.53 -2.91
CA ILE A 119 -13.08 1.65 -2.34
C ILE A 119 -14.09 0.71 -2.99
N ASP A 120 -13.69 0.03 -4.06
CA ASP A 120 -14.58 -0.80 -4.89
C ASP A 120 -13.88 -2.10 -5.33
N PRO A 121 -14.57 -3.25 -5.36
CA PRO A 121 -14.04 -4.54 -5.79
C PRO A 121 -13.38 -4.50 -7.17
N TYR A 122 -13.88 -3.68 -8.08
CA TYR A 122 -13.29 -3.47 -9.40
C TYR A 122 -11.80 -3.15 -9.33
N GLN A 123 -11.40 -2.28 -8.37
CA GLN A 123 -10.00 -1.88 -8.23
C GLN A 123 -9.12 -3.02 -7.72
N VAL A 124 -9.67 -3.96 -6.94
CA VAL A 124 -8.95 -5.17 -6.48
C VAL A 124 -8.75 -6.14 -7.64
N TYR A 125 -9.78 -6.37 -8.46
CA TYR A 125 -9.65 -7.16 -9.70
C TYR A 125 -8.64 -6.53 -10.66
N GLU A 126 -8.75 -5.21 -10.87
CA GLU A 126 -7.80 -4.47 -11.71
C GLU A 126 -6.36 -4.62 -11.20
N ALA A 127 -6.13 -4.55 -9.87
CA ALA A 127 -4.81 -4.75 -9.28
C ALA A 127 -4.18 -6.09 -9.68
N LYS A 128 -4.97 -7.18 -9.63
CA LYS A 128 -4.53 -8.50 -10.11
C LYS A 128 -4.16 -8.50 -11.58
N VAL A 129 -5.00 -7.90 -12.42
CA VAL A 129 -4.83 -7.86 -13.88
C VAL A 129 -3.60 -7.04 -14.29
N ILE A 130 -3.35 -5.92 -13.63
CA ILE A 130 -2.19 -5.05 -13.94
C ILE A 130 -0.86 -5.54 -13.38
N GLY A 131 -0.87 -6.62 -12.57
CA GLY A 131 0.33 -7.27 -12.08
C GLY A 131 0.80 -6.85 -10.69
N ALA A 132 -0.07 -6.26 -9.87
CA ALA A 132 0.19 -6.04 -8.45
C ALA A 132 0.27 -7.38 -7.69
N ASP A 133 1.02 -7.38 -6.60
CA ASP A 133 1.16 -8.49 -5.66
C ASP A 133 0.47 -8.20 -4.33
N ALA A 134 0.26 -6.92 -4.05
CA ALA A 134 -0.48 -6.44 -2.89
C ALA A 134 -1.30 -5.20 -3.22
N VAL A 135 -2.27 -4.90 -2.36
CA VAL A 135 -3.09 -3.68 -2.42
C VAL A 135 -3.08 -2.96 -1.08
N LEU A 136 -3.29 -1.63 -1.14
CA LEU A 136 -3.49 -0.80 0.04
C LEU A 136 -4.98 -0.72 0.37
N LEU A 137 -5.36 -1.01 1.62
CA LEU A 137 -6.66 -0.66 2.18
C LEU A 137 -6.49 0.30 3.35
N ILE A 138 -7.22 1.41 3.34
CA ILE A 138 -7.09 2.49 4.31
C ILE A 138 -8.28 2.46 5.28
N ALA A 139 -8.01 2.21 6.57
CA ALA A 139 -9.05 2.10 7.60
C ALA A 139 -9.91 3.37 7.73
N ALA A 140 -9.31 4.54 7.50
CA ALA A 140 -9.99 5.83 7.61
C ALA A 140 -11.10 6.07 6.57
N ILE A 141 -11.09 5.37 5.41
CA ILE A 141 -12.05 5.59 4.32
C ILE A 141 -13.01 4.42 4.10
N LEU A 142 -12.87 3.33 4.86
CA LEU A 142 -13.68 2.12 4.74
C LEU A 142 -14.31 1.79 6.08
N ASP A 143 -15.60 1.47 6.10
CA ASP A 143 -16.21 0.82 7.24
C ASP A 143 -15.74 -0.65 7.35
N ASP A 144 -16.01 -1.32 8.49
CA ASP A 144 -15.50 -2.67 8.76
C ASP A 144 -16.04 -3.71 7.78
N SER A 145 -17.30 -3.57 7.35
CA SER A 145 -17.92 -4.50 6.40
C SER A 145 -17.27 -4.41 5.03
N ARG A 146 -17.09 -3.18 4.53
CA ARG A 146 -16.45 -2.93 3.24
C ARG A 146 -14.96 -3.26 3.27
N PHE A 147 -14.29 -2.94 4.38
CA PHE A 147 -12.88 -3.31 4.58
C PHE A 147 -12.71 -4.82 4.48
N LYS A 148 -13.52 -5.58 5.23
CA LYS A 148 -13.44 -7.04 5.22
C LYS A 148 -13.76 -7.64 3.85
N GLU A 149 -14.77 -7.13 3.16
CA GLU A 149 -15.10 -7.57 1.79
C GLU A 149 -13.90 -7.44 0.84
N LEU A 150 -13.27 -6.26 0.80
CA LEU A 150 -12.12 -5.99 -0.07
C LEU A 150 -10.87 -6.77 0.36
N TYR A 151 -10.68 -6.95 1.67
CA TYR A 151 -9.59 -7.75 2.24
C TYR A 151 -9.70 -9.21 1.83
N ASP A 152 -10.86 -9.84 2.04
CA ASP A 152 -11.11 -11.23 1.69
C ASP A 152 -11.02 -11.44 0.15
N LEU A 153 -11.54 -10.49 -0.63
CA LEU A 153 -11.42 -10.51 -2.09
C LEU A 153 -9.95 -10.49 -2.54
N ALA A 154 -9.13 -9.60 -1.98
CA ALA A 154 -7.71 -9.52 -2.33
C ALA A 154 -6.99 -10.85 -2.08
N TYR A 155 -7.17 -11.44 -0.89
CA TYR A 155 -6.58 -12.74 -0.58
C TYR A 155 -7.12 -13.89 -1.45
N SER A 156 -8.41 -13.86 -1.84
CA SER A 156 -8.98 -14.86 -2.75
C SER A 156 -8.35 -14.83 -4.14
N LEU A 157 -7.81 -13.67 -4.55
CA LEU A 157 -7.08 -13.47 -5.81
C LEU A 157 -5.55 -13.69 -5.66
N GLY A 158 -5.09 -14.08 -4.46
CA GLY A 158 -3.66 -14.25 -4.16
C GLY A 158 -2.90 -12.93 -4.08
N LEU A 159 -3.55 -11.85 -3.64
CA LEU A 159 -2.93 -10.56 -3.34
C LEU A 159 -2.80 -10.40 -1.83
N ASP A 160 -1.66 -9.91 -1.36
CA ASP A 160 -1.51 -9.46 0.02
C ASP A 160 -2.18 -8.09 0.23
N VAL A 161 -2.42 -7.71 1.49
CA VAL A 161 -3.06 -6.43 1.83
C VAL A 161 -2.25 -5.69 2.88
N LEU A 162 -1.83 -4.47 2.56
CA LEU A 162 -1.32 -3.50 3.54
C LEU A 162 -2.51 -2.69 4.09
N CYS A 163 -2.77 -2.82 5.39
CA CYS A 163 -3.90 -2.20 6.07
C CYS A 163 -3.44 -0.92 6.78
N GLU A 164 -3.66 0.25 6.17
CA GLU A 164 -3.17 1.53 6.67
C GLU A 164 -4.04 2.08 7.81
N VAL A 165 -3.39 2.49 8.91
CA VAL A 165 -4.00 3.10 10.10
C VAL A 165 -3.26 4.37 10.52
N HIS A 166 -3.97 5.31 11.19
CA HIS A 166 -3.44 6.61 11.61
C HIS A 166 -3.58 6.88 13.11
N ASN A 167 -4.37 6.08 13.83
CA ASN A 167 -4.71 6.29 15.23
C ASN A 167 -5.10 4.97 15.91
N GLU A 168 -5.30 5.04 17.24
CA GLU A 168 -5.61 3.87 18.06
C GLU A 168 -6.97 3.23 17.72
N GLU A 169 -7.96 4.04 17.34
CA GLU A 169 -9.28 3.52 16.97
C GLU A 169 -9.20 2.67 15.71
N GLU A 170 -8.53 3.18 14.67
CA GLU A 170 -8.29 2.44 13.42
C GLU A 170 -7.42 1.20 13.68
N MET A 171 -6.37 1.32 14.51
CA MET A 171 -5.52 0.19 14.90
C MET A 171 -6.32 -0.91 15.58
N GLN A 172 -7.18 -0.55 16.56
CA GLN A 172 -8.02 -1.53 17.26
C GLN A 172 -8.98 -2.26 16.31
N ARG A 173 -9.55 -1.54 15.32
CA ARG A 173 -10.41 -2.13 14.29
C ARG A 173 -9.63 -3.18 13.48
N MET A 174 -8.41 -2.88 13.05
CA MET A 174 -7.56 -3.80 12.27
C MET A 174 -7.12 -5.01 13.11
N LEU A 175 -6.84 -4.82 14.39
CA LEU A 175 -6.57 -5.93 15.32
C LEU A 175 -7.78 -6.85 15.50
N ASN A 176 -8.98 -6.28 15.60
CA ASN A 176 -10.22 -7.05 15.71
C ASN A 176 -10.56 -7.85 14.42
N LEU A 177 -10.21 -7.31 13.26
CA LEU A 177 -10.35 -7.99 11.96
C LEU A 177 -9.24 -9.01 11.68
N ASP A 178 -8.27 -9.12 12.57
CA ASP A 178 -7.11 -10.03 12.50
C ASP A 178 -6.32 -9.94 11.19
N VAL A 179 -6.13 -8.70 10.69
CA VAL A 179 -5.34 -8.48 9.46
C VAL A 179 -3.87 -8.84 9.67
N LYS A 180 -3.17 -9.24 8.60
CA LYS A 180 -1.78 -9.74 8.68
C LYS A 180 -0.73 -8.63 8.67
N ILE A 181 -0.89 -7.62 7.80
CA ILE A 181 0.10 -6.55 7.61
C ILE A 181 -0.59 -5.22 7.92
N ILE A 182 -0.11 -4.51 8.94
CA ILE A 182 -0.62 -3.20 9.34
C ILE A 182 0.40 -2.13 8.98
N GLY A 183 -0.05 -1.15 8.21
CA GLY A 183 0.70 0.05 7.88
C GLY A 183 0.36 1.18 8.85
N ILE A 184 1.33 1.66 9.59
CA ILE A 184 1.16 2.80 10.50
C ILE A 184 1.66 4.05 9.79
N ASN A 185 0.74 4.92 9.39
CA ASN A 185 1.09 6.14 8.70
C ASN A 185 1.39 7.27 9.71
N ASN A 186 2.67 7.67 9.76
CA ASN A 186 3.14 8.75 10.62
C ASN A 186 2.66 10.13 10.17
N ARG A 187 2.08 10.25 8.97
CA ARG A 187 1.56 11.52 8.47
C ARG A 187 0.11 11.71 8.88
N ASN A 188 -0.14 12.79 9.62
CA ASN A 188 -1.49 13.24 9.90
C ASN A 188 -2.14 13.76 8.60
N LEU A 189 -3.23 13.12 8.16
CA LEU A 189 -3.89 13.45 6.89
C LEU A 189 -4.74 14.76 6.95
N LYS A 190 -4.84 15.39 8.12
CA LYS A 190 -5.51 16.69 8.29
C LYS A 190 -4.52 17.86 8.27
N THR A 191 -3.38 17.71 8.97
CA THR A 191 -2.37 18.77 9.12
C THR A 191 -1.15 18.59 8.22
N PHE A 192 -0.97 17.39 7.64
CA PHE A 192 0.22 16.92 6.91
C PHE A 192 1.50 16.85 7.74
N GLU A 193 1.41 17.10 9.05
CA GLU A 193 2.53 16.91 9.96
C GLU A 193 2.91 15.44 10.06
N VAL A 194 4.20 15.19 10.22
CA VAL A 194 4.76 13.84 10.37
C VAL A 194 5.30 13.70 11.79
N ASP A 195 4.88 12.64 12.47
CA ASP A 195 5.31 12.29 13.82
C ASP A 195 5.64 10.81 13.90
N LEU A 196 6.93 10.48 14.01
CA LEU A 196 7.42 9.09 14.09
C LEU A 196 7.00 8.38 15.39
N ASP A 197 6.65 9.12 16.45
CA ASP A 197 6.12 8.55 17.68
C ASP A 197 4.76 7.85 17.44
N THR A 198 4.05 8.16 16.35
CA THR A 198 2.83 7.46 15.94
C THR A 198 3.11 5.96 15.76
N THR A 199 4.18 5.60 15.04
CA THR A 199 4.57 4.19 14.87
C THR A 199 4.80 3.52 16.22
N LYS A 200 5.60 4.13 17.10
CA LYS A 200 5.89 3.58 18.42
C LYS A 200 4.60 3.35 19.24
N LYS A 201 3.77 4.37 19.33
CA LYS A 201 2.52 4.34 20.10
C LYS A 201 1.55 3.24 19.62
N LEU A 202 1.39 3.11 18.31
CA LEU A 202 0.49 2.10 17.75
C LEU A 202 1.09 0.70 17.75
N ALA A 203 2.41 0.57 17.59
CA ALA A 203 3.10 -0.70 17.68
C ALA A 203 2.98 -1.34 19.08
N ASP A 204 2.93 -0.54 20.15
CA ASP A 204 2.71 -1.01 21.52
C ASP A 204 1.35 -1.72 21.72
N MET A 205 0.37 -1.53 20.81
CA MET A 205 -0.92 -2.23 20.83
C MET A 205 -0.83 -3.65 20.28
N VAL A 206 0.25 -4.02 19.60
CA VAL A 206 0.44 -5.37 19.04
C VAL A 206 1.17 -6.24 20.04
N THR A 207 0.48 -7.24 20.57
CA THR A 207 1.04 -8.11 21.62
C THR A 207 2.13 -9.03 21.06
N PRO A 208 3.04 -9.55 21.93
CA PRO A 208 4.03 -10.54 21.53
C PRO A 208 3.42 -11.80 20.90
N GLU A 209 2.21 -12.20 21.33
CA GLU A 209 1.48 -13.34 20.76
C GLU A 209 1.05 -13.06 19.31
N MET A 210 0.53 -11.87 19.03
CA MET A 210 0.18 -11.43 17.68
C MET A 210 1.40 -11.39 16.77
N ARG A 211 2.55 -10.92 17.27
CA ARG A 211 3.83 -10.94 16.55
C ARG A 211 4.28 -12.35 16.23
N LYS A 212 4.22 -13.27 17.19
CA LYS A 212 4.52 -14.69 16.98
C LYS A 212 3.56 -15.38 16.02
N ALA A 213 2.31 -14.92 15.95
CA ALA A 213 1.32 -15.37 14.96
C ALA A 213 1.57 -14.82 13.55
N GLY A 214 2.63 -14.01 13.36
CA GLY A 214 3.05 -13.49 12.04
C GLY A 214 2.46 -12.14 11.67
N LYS A 215 1.94 -11.35 12.63
CA LYS A 215 1.47 -10.00 12.35
C LYS A 215 2.67 -9.07 12.10
N LEU A 216 2.68 -8.40 10.94
CA LEU A 216 3.74 -7.48 10.51
C LEU A 216 3.30 -6.02 10.65
N LEU A 217 4.27 -5.16 10.98
CA LEU A 217 4.09 -3.72 11.06
C LEU A 217 4.98 -3.00 10.05
N VAL A 218 4.37 -2.16 9.23
CA VAL A 218 5.05 -1.27 8.30
C VAL A 218 4.93 0.16 8.82
N SER A 219 6.04 0.86 9.00
CA SER A 219 6.03 2.29 9.29
C SER A 219 6.03 3.08 7.98
N GLU A 220 4.99 3.89 7.78
CA GLU A 220 4.81 4.67 6.55
C GLU A 220 5.04 6.16 6.79
N SER A 221 5.69 6.80 5.83
CA SER A 221 6.00 8.24 5.84
C SER A 221 7.02 8.69 6.90
N GLY A 222 7.84 9.66 6.52
CA GLY A 222 8.61 10.46 7.45
C GLY A 222 10.05 10.03 7.69
N VAL A 223 10.53 8.97 7.07
CA VAL A 223 11.95 8.59 7.14
C VAL A 223 12.77 9.61 6.35
N ALA A 224 13.65 10.34 7.03
CA ALA A 224 14.53 11.33 6.45
C ALA A 224 15.99 10.91 6.48
N ASP A 225 16.41 10.17 7.51
CA ASP A 225 17.80 9.74 7.69
C ASP A 225 17.94 8.37 8.38
N THR A 226 19.19 7.97 8.62
CA THR A 226 19.51 6.67 9.25
C THR A 226 19.17 6.60 10.74
N ASP A 227 19.00 7.71 11.43
CA ASP A 227 18.61 7.71 12.84
C ASP A 227 17.10 7.47 12.97
N ASP A 228 16.29 8.00 12.05
CA ASP A 228 14.87 7.66 11.94
C ASP A 228 14.68 6.16 11.73
N ILE A 229 15.46 5.55 10.82
CA ILE A 229 15.44 4.10 10.58
C ILE A 229 15.70 3.31 11.87
N LYS A 230 16.70 3.71 12.66
CA LYS A 230 17.02 3.05 13.93
C LYS A 230 15.90 3.20 14.97
N VAL A 231 15.27 4.38 15.01
CA VAL A 231 14.15 4.66 15.91
C VAL A 231 12.97 3.77 15.55
N LEU A 232 12.57 3.70 14.28
CA LEU A 232 11.43 2.91 13.82
C LEU A 232 11.65 1.40 13.96
N ALA A 233 12.86 0.91 13.67
CA ALA A 233 13.23 -0.48 13.92
C ALA A 233 13.10 -0.86 15.41
N LYS A 234 13.56 0.03 16.32
CA LYS A 234 13.41 -0.18 17.77
C LYS A 234 11.96 -0.09 18.24
N SER A 235 11.11 0.62 17.52
CA SER A 235 9.68 0.73 17.78
C SER A 235 8.89 -0.49 17.30
N GLY A 236 9.54 -1.50 16.75
CA GLY A 236 8.92 -2.76 16.35
C GLY A 236 8.40 -2.78 14.90
N ALA A 237 8.81 -1.85 14.05
CA ALA A 237 8.53 -1.93 12.61
C ALA A 237 9.34 -3.08 11.98
N ASP A 238 8.68 -3.87 11.13
CA ASP A 238 9.29 -4.91 10.30
C ASP A 238 9.73 -4.37 8.94
N ALA A 239 9.03 -3.32 8.47
CA ALA A 239 9.34 -2.66 7.21
C ALA A 239 9.10 -1.15 7.27
N LEU A 240 9.73 -0.43 6.34
CA LEU A 240 9.57 1.01 6.11
C LEU A 240 9.07 1.29 4.69
N LEU A 241 8.16 2.29 4.57
CA LEU A 241 7.62 2.80 3.31
C LEU A 241 7.66 4.35 3.29
#